data_e7378c36a76c0e2d8f2887182104456e
#
_entry.id   e7378c36a76c0e2d8f2887182104456e
#
_cell.length_a   1.000
_cell.length_b   1.000
_cell.length_c   1.000
_cell.angle_alpha   90.00
_cell.angle_beta   90.00
_cell.angle_gamma   90.00
#
_symmetry.space_group_name_H-M   'P 1'
#
loop_
_entity.id
_entity.type
_entity.pdbx_description
1 polymer ?
#
loop_
_entity_poly.entity_id
_entity_poly.type
_entity_poly.pdbx_seq_one_letter_code
_entity_poly.pdbx_strand_id
1 'polypeptide(L)'
;MSVFRSLDIAASGARMSRTWLDAIAHNIANVNTVRPPDEEPFRAKLVVARAVEGADGVGDGVAVVGIEEAPGDPALVYDPTHPYADENGFVRRPVVDLAGQMADLMAAQRSYQANLSVVRSSREAYEAALRIGR
;
A
#
# COMPACT_ATOMS: atom_id res chain seq x y z
N MET A 1 -3.21 24.56 -15.59
CA MET A 1 -3.00 23.08 -15.47
C MET A 1 -3.71 22.41 -16.64
N SER A 2 -3.01 21.56 -17.40
CA SER A 2 -3.63 20.84 -18.52
C SER A 2 -4.54 19.70 -17.99
N VAL A 3 -5.64 19.37 -18.67
CA VAL A 3 -6.50 18.21 -18.36
C VAL A 3 -5.68 16.93 -18.34
N PHE A 4 -4.69 16.80 -19.20
CA PHE A 4 -3.78 15.64 -19.22
C PHE A 4 -2.93 15.55 -17.95
N ARG A 5 -2.43 16.67 -17.43
CA ARG A 5 -1.66 16.68 -16.19
C ARG A 5 -2.49 16.23 -14.99
N SER A 6 -3.73 16.69 -14.86
CA SER A 6 -4.63 16.23 -13.77
C SER A 6 -4.95 14.75 -13.89
N LEU A 7 -5.09 14.24 -15.11
CA LEU A 7 -5.29 12.81 -15.38
C LEU A 7 -4.05 11.99 -14.98
N ASP A 8 -2.85 12.45 -15.33
CA ASP A 8 -1.60 11.77 -15.01
C ASP A 8 -1.32 11.76 -13.49
N ILE A 9 -1.58 12.89 -12.82
CA ILE A 9 -1.47 12.99 -11.36
C ILE A 9 -2.43 12.00 -10.68
N ALA A 10 -3.71 12.00 -11.08
CA ALA A 10 -4.69 11.10 -10.49
C ALA A 10 -4.39 9.61 -10.81
N ALA A 11 -3.89 9.32 -12.01
CA ALA A 11 -3.47 7.97 -12.37
C ALA A 11 -2.27 7.50 -11.53
N SER A 12 -1.32 8.39 -11.22
CA SER A 12 -0.20 8.10 -10.34
C SER A 12 -0.67 7.79 -8.91
N GLY A 13 -1.63 8.58 -8.39
CA GLY A 13 -2.26 8.36 -7.09
C GLY A 13 -3.01 7.03 -7.03
N ALA A 14 -3.74 6.67 -8.09
CA ALA A 14 -4.42 5.38 -8.17
C ALA A 14 -3.42 4.20 -8.15
N ARG A 15 -2.31 4.30 -8.90
CA ARG A 15 -1.26 3.26 -8.88
C ARG A 15 -0.65 3.09 -7.49
N MET A 16 -0.30 4.19 -6.83
CA MET A 16 0.24 4.17 -5.46
C MET A 16 -0.76 3.53 -4.49
N SER A 17 -2.04 3.95 -4.54
CA SER A 17 -3.08 3.40 -3.66
C SER A 17 -3.29 1.91 -3.89
N ARG A 18 -3.17 1.41 -5.13
CA ARG A 18 -3.23 -0.02 -5.44
C ARG A 18 -2.05 -0.78 -4.82
N THR A 19 -0.83 -0.27 -4.97
CA THR A 19 0.35 -0.88 -4.34
C THR A 19 0.20 -0.94 -2.82
N TRP A 20 -0.38 0.11 -2.23
CA TRP A 20 -0.66 0.14 -0.78
C TRP A 20 -1.71 -0.89 -0.38
N LEU A 21 -2.81 -1.03 -1.14
CA LEU A 21 -3.82 -2.08 -0.93
C LEU A 21 -3.20 -3.48 -0.98
N ASP A 22 -2.34 -3.73 -1.96
CA ASP A 22 -1.67 -5.04 -2.13
C ASP A 22 -0.75 -5.34 -0.93
N ALA A 23 -0.01 -4.35 -0.44
CA ALA A 23 0.85 -4.50 0.75
C ALA A 23 0.02 -4.78 2.02
N ILE A 24 -1.07 -4.04 2.23
CA ILE A 24 -1.98 -4.25 3.38
C ILE A 24 -2.61 -5.64 3.32
N ALA A 25 -3.11 -6.06 2.16
CA ALA A 25 -3.70 -7.38 1.99
C ALA A 25 -2.67 -8.49 2.30
N HIS A 26 -1.42 -8.29 1.87
CA HIS A 26 -0.33 -9.21 2.19
C HIS A 26 -0.03 -9.26 3.70
N ASN A 27 -0.04 -8.12 4.38
CA ASN A 27 0.16 -8.04 5.84
C ASN A 27 -0.97 -8.76 6.58
N ILE A 28 -2.22 -8.52 6.21
CA ILE A 28 -3.39 -9.16 6.83
C ILE A 28 -3.35 -10.69 6.62
N ALA A 29 -3.03 -11.13 5.40
CA ALA A 29 -2.95 -12.55 5.09
C ALA A 29 -1.89 -13.29 5.91
N ASN A 30 -0.82 -12.59 6.32
CA ASN A 30 0.31 -13.17 7.05
C ASN A 30 0.32 -12.84 8.55
N VAL A 31 -0.76 -12.26 9.10
CA VAL A 31 -0.82 -11.87 10.53
C VAL A 31 -0.56 -13.03 11.50
N ASN A 32 -0.89 -14.25 11.10
CA ASN A 32 -0.71 -15.47 11.91
C ASN A 32 0.35 -16.43 11.32
N THR A 33 1.10 -16.00 10.32
CA THR A 33 2.08 -16.88 9.65
C THR A 33 3.30 -17.09 10.55
N VAL A 34 3.46 -18.31 11.07
CA VAL A 34 4.67 -18.75 11.78
C VAL A 34 5.57 -19.48 10.81
N ARG A 35 6.87 -19.23 10.87
CA ARG A 35 7.89 -19.89 10.08
C ARG A 35 8.80 -20.77 10.95
N PRO A 36 9.53 -21.73 10.35
CA PRO A 36 10.54 -22.50 11.05
C PRO A 36 11.54 -21.60 11.79
N PRO A 37 12.17 -22.08 12.88
CA PRO A 37 13.10 -21.28 13.69
C PRO A 37 14.35 -20.79 12.95
N ASP A 38 14.74 -21.46 11.89
CA ASP A 38 15.85 -21.14 11.00
C ASP A 38 15.51 -20.11 9.91
N GLU A 39 14.23 -19.80 9.71
CA GLU A 39 13.79 -18.79 8.77
C GLU A 39 13.47 -17.46 9.45
N GLU A 40 13.66 -16.35 8.71
CA GLU A 40 13.21 -15.03 9.17
C GLU A 40 11.70 -14.99 9.31
N PRO A 41 11.15 -14.52 10.45
CA PRO A 41 9.72 -14.35 10.63
C PRO A 41 9.16 -13.32 9.64
N PHE A 42 7.87 -13.44 9.32
CA PHE A 42 7.21 -12.45 8.50
C PHE A 42 7.26 -11.06 9.15
N ARG A 43 7.59 -10.05 8.36
CA ARG A 43 7.53 -8.63 8.73
C ARG A 43 6.50 -7.92 7.87
N ALA A 44 5.72 -7.01 8.48
CA ALA A 44 4.73 -6.24 7.74
C ALA A 44 5.41 -5.36 6.70
N LYS A 45 4.82 -5.26 5.52
CA LYS A 45 5.31 -4.44 4.41
C LYS A 45 4.75 -3.04 4.51
N LEU A 46 5.63 -2.04 4.34
CA LEU A 46 5.32 -0.61 4.33
C LEU A 46 5.63 -0.05 2.95
N VAL A 47 4.66 0.60 2.34
CA VAL A 47 4.86 1.28 1.06
C VAL A 47 5.42 2.66 1.30
N VAL A 48 6.59 2.94 0.73
CA VAL A 48 7.23 4.25 0.76
C VAL A 48 6.94 4.97 -0.54
N ALA A 49 6.27 6.11 -0.45
CA ALA A 49 5.92 6.94 -1.59
C ALA A 49 6.44 8.37 -1.38
N ARG A 50 6.73 9.06 -2.49
CA ARG A 50 7.13 10.46 -2.48
C ARG A 50 6.35 11.26 -3.52
N ALA A 51 6.18 12.56 -3.27
CA ALA A 51 5.70 13.48 -4.27
C ALA A 51 6.69 13.58 -5.44
N VAL A 52 6.17 13.71 -6.64
CA VAL A 52 6.94 14.01 -7.84
C VAL A 52 6.69 15.47 -8.21
N GLU A 53 7.77 16.22 -8.42
CA GLU A 53 7.72 17.61 -8.88
C GLU A 53 8.05 17.66 -10.36
N GLY A 54 7.27 18.43 -11.11
CA GLY A 54 7.54 18.74 -12.50
C GLY A 54 8.70 19.73 -12.65
N ALA A 55 9.19 19.90 -13.86
CA ALA A 55 10.28 20.83 -14.17
C ALA A 55 9.94 22.31 -13.85
N ASP A 56 8.66 22.62 -13.71
CA ASP A 56 8.11 23.94 -13.33
C ASP A 56 7.98 24.14 -11.80
N GLY A 57 8.45 23.18 -10.98
CA GLY A 57 8.33 23.21 -9.53
C GLY A 57 6.91 22.94 -9.00
N VAL A 58 5.98 22.56 -9.88
CA VAL A 58 4.61 22.21 -9.49
C VAL A 58 4.48 20.69 -9.35
N GLY A 59 3.68 20.24 -8.38
CA GLY A 59 3.46 18.81 -8.16
C GLY A 59 2.97 18.08 -9.41
N ASP A 60 3.58 16.94 -9.71
CA ASP A 60 3.32 16.14 -10.92
C ASP A 60 2.87 14.71 -10.59
N GLY A 61 2.46 14.51 -9.34
CA GLY A 61 1.92 13.26 -8.86
C GLY A 61 2.71 12.62 -7.75
N VAL A 62 2.62 11.29 -7.65
CA VAL A 62 3.27 10.48 -6.62
C VAL A 62 3.95 9.27 -7.25
N ALA A 63 5.12 8.91 -6.72
CA ALA A 63 5.83 7.70 -7.10
C ALA A 63 6.06 6.81 -5.86
N VAL A 64 5.86 5.52 -6.02
CA VAL A 64 6.32 4.52 -5.05
C VAL A 64 7.82 4.36 -5.24
N VAL A 65 8.58 4.61 -4.18
CA VAL A 65 10.05 4.51 -4.20
C VAL A 65 10.54 3.17 -3.68
N GLY A 66 9.70 2.46 -2.91
CA GLY A 66 10.04 1.13 -2.40
C GLY A 66 8.96 0.55 -1.53
N ILE A 67 9.16 -0.70 -1.19
CA ILE A 67 8.40 -1.43 -0.16
C ILE A 67 9.43 -1.86 0.87
N GLU A 68 9.27 -1.39 2.11
CA GLU A 68 10.16 -1.69 3.22
C GLU A 68 9.47 -2.66 4.19
N GLU A 69 10.27 -3.34 4.99
CA GLU A 69 9.76 -4.17 6.08
C GLU A 69 9.65 -3.34 7.36
N ALA A 70 8.57 -3.53 8.09
CA ALA A 70 8.38 -2.87 9.38
C ALA A 70 9.51 -3.24 10.34
N PRO A 71 10.09 -2.26 11.05
CA PRO A 71 11.12 -2.52 12.04
C PRO A 71 10.53 -3.23 13.27
N GLY A 72 11.39 -3.86 14.05
CA GLY A 72 11.05 -4.50 15.32
C GLY A 72 11.28 -6.00 15.30
N ASP A 73 11.33 -6.56 16.50
CA ASP A 73 11.52 -7.98 16.70
C ASP A 73 10.18 -8.72 16.68
N PRO A 74 10.16 -10.00 16.26
CA PRO A 74 8.96 -10.81 16.30
C PRO A 74 8.49 -11.03 17.74
N ALA A 75 7.19 -11.22 17.92
CA ALA A 75 6.63 -11.55 19.22
C ALA A 75 6.95 -13.03 19.56
N LEU A 76 7.53 -13.25 20.74
CA LEU A 76 7.70 -14.60 21.28
C LEU A 76 6.43 -15.04 21.99
N VAL A 77 5.82 -16.13 21.53
CA VAL A 77 4.62 -16.71 22.10
C VAL A 77 4.92 -18.13 22.56
N TYR A 78 4.56 -18.43 23.81
CA TYR A 78 4.74 -19.78 24.35
C TYR A 78 3.66 -20.72 23.79
N ASP A 79 4.08 -21.65 22.94
CA ASP A 79 3.24 -22.68 22.34
C ASP A 79 4.09 -23.93 22.07
N PRO A 80 4.33 -24.75 23.10
CA PRO A 80 5.21 -25.92 23.00
C PRO A 80 4.63 -27.04 22.11
N THR A 81 3.36 -26.95 21.75
CA THR A 81 2.73 -27.94 20.86
C THR A 81 2.87 -27.59 19.37
N HIS A 82 3.33 -26.38 19.08
CA HIS A 82 3.50 -25.92 17.71
C HIS A 82 4.69 -26.63 17.03
N PRO A 83 4.56 -27.07 15.76
CA PRO A 83 5.65 -27.78 15.03
C PRO A 83 6.93 -26.96 14.91
N TYR A 84 6.86 -25.63 15.00
CA TYR A 84 7.99 -24.71 14.89
C TYR A 84 8.36 -24.07 16.23
N ALA A 85 7.97 -24.68 17.35
CA ALA A 85 8.44 -24.26 18.66
C ALA A 85 9.95 -24.53 18.81
N ASP A 86 10.65 -23.60 19.46
CA ASP A 86 12.05 -23.78 19.84
C ASP A 86 12.20 -24.76 21.00
N GLU A 87 13.44 -25.02 21.42
CA GLU A 87 13.75 -25.92 22.53
C GLU A 87 13.11 -25.51 23.86
N ASN A 88 12.75 -24.22 24.01
CA ASN A 88 12.09 -23.66 25.18
C ASN A 88 10.56 -23.58 25.03
N GLY A 89 10.00 -24.05 23.92
CA GLY A 89 8.58 -24.05 23.64
C GLY A 89 8.02 -22.71 23.14
N PHE A 90 8.86 -21.80 22.63
CA PHE A 90 8.42 -20.54 22.07
C PHE A 90 8.38 -20.57 20.54
N VAL A 91 7.41 -19.86 19.96
CA VAL A 91 7.32 -19.57 18.53
C VAL A 91 7.45 -18.09 18.27
N ARG A 92 8.07 -17.74 17.14
CA ARG A 92 8.22 -16.36 16.69
C ARG A 92 7.03 -15.99 15.79
N ARG A 93 6.15 -15.11 16.30
CA ARG A 93 5.01 -14.60 15.54
C ARG A 93 5.29 -13.23 14.96
N PRO A 94 4.73 -12.91 13.78
CA PRO A 94 4.82 -11.57 13.23
C PRO A 94 4.10 -10.56 14.12
N VAL A 95 4.66 -9.34 14.20
CA VAL A 95 3.99 -8.19 14.83
C VAL A 95 3.28 -7.41 13.75
N VAL A 96 1.96 -7.61 13.62
CA VAL A 96 1.10 -6.89 12.67
C VAL A 96 -0.10 -6.34 13.45
N ASP A 97 -0.23 -5.02 13.44
CA ASP A 97 -1.41 -4.36 14.01
C ASP A 97 -2.61 -4.53 13.06
N LEU A 98 -3.43 -5.53 13.30
CA LEU A 98 -4.58 -5.84 12.46
C LEU A 98 -5.58 -4.68 12.41
N ALA A 99 -5.81 -3.99 13.52
CA ALA A 99 -6.74 -2.86 13.58
C ALA A 99 -6.23 -1.68 12.74
N GLY A 100 -4.94 -1.37 12.85
CA GLY A 100 -4.26 -0.38 12.02
C GLY A 100 -4.31 -0.75 10.53
N GLN A 101 -4.02 -2.02 10.18
CA GLN A 101 -4.10 -2.49 8.80
C GLN A 101 -5.53 -2.37 8.21
N MET A 102 -6.57 -2.62 9.01
CA MET A 102 -7.97 -2.45 8.58
C MET A 102 -8.32 -0.97 8.35
N ALA A 103 -7.83 -0.07 9.20
CA ALA A 103 -8.00 1.37 9.01
C ALA A 103 -7.28 1.86 7.73
N ASP A 104 -6.05 1.41 7.53
CA ASP A 104 -5.25 1.71 6.33
C ASP A 104 -5.92 1.15 5.06
N LEU A 105 -6.51 -0.04 5.13
CA LEU A 105 -7.27 -0.63 4.03
C LEU A 105 -8.41 0.29 3.58
N MET A 106 -9.19 0.80 4.54
CA MET A 106 -10.29 1.73 4.23
C MET A 106 -9.78 3.06 3.64
N ALA A 107 -8.67 3.59 4.17
CA ALA A 107 -8.06 4.81 3.66
C ALA A 107 -7.53 4.62 2.23
N ALA A 108 -6.82 3.53 1.97
CA ALA A 108 -6.28 3.20 0.66
C ALA A 108 -7.38 2.97 -0.39
N GLN A 109 -8.48 2.29 -0.01
CA GLN A 109 -9.64 2.11 -0.88
C GLN A 109 -10.30 3.44 -1.24
N ARG A 110 -10.50 4.33 -0.27
CA ARG A 110 -11.06 5.68 -0.52
C ARG A 110 -10.15 6.50 -1.44
N SER A 111 -8.84 6.47 -1.19
CA SER A 111 -7.86 7.17 -2.03
C SER A 111 -7.89 6.64 -3.46
N TYR A 112 -7.92 5.32 -3.64
CA TYR A 112 -8.01 4.69 -4.96
C TYR A 112 -9.28 5.12 -5.71
N GLN A 113 -10.45 5.06 -5.06
CA GLN A 113 -11.73 5.43 -5.65
C GLN A 113 -11.79 6.92 -6.01
N ALA A 114 -11.28 7.80 -5.13
CA ALA A 114 -11.20 9.24 -5.39
C ALA A 114 -10.35 9.54 -6.63
N ASN A 115 -9.17 8.95 -6.74
CA ASN A 115 -8.29 9.11 -7.89
C ASN A 115 -8.94 8.59 -9.18
N LEU A 116 -9.61 7.45 -9.15
CA LEU A 116 -10.37 6.94 -10.32
C LEU A 116 -11.52 7.87 -10.72
N SER A 117 -12.19 8.50 -9.75
CA SER A 117 -13.23 9.50 -10.03
C SER A 117 -12.66 10.71 -10.78
N VAL A 118 -11.51 11.23 -10.34
CA VAL A 118 -10.80 12.31 -11.04
C VAL A 118 -10.41 11.91 -12.46
N VAL A 119 -9.89 10.70 -12.65
CA VAL A 119 -9.55 10.19 -14.00
C VAL A 119 -10.78 10.20 -14.92
N ARG A 120 -11.93 9.72 -14.43
CA ARG A 120 -13.18 9.72 -15.21
C ARG A 120 -13.64 11.13 -15.56
N SER A 121 -13.71 12.01 -14.57
CA SER A 121 -14.14 13.40 -14.78
C SER A 121 -13.21 14.16 -15.73
N SER A 122 -11.91 13.93 -15.64
CA SER A 122 -10.92 14.53 -16.57
C SER A 122 -11.14 14.03 -18.01
N ARG A 123 -11.43 12.74 -18.17
CA ARG A 123 -11.73 12.16 -19.48
C ARG A 123 -13.04 12.71 -20.06
N GLU A 124 -14.10 12.79 -19.25
CA GLU A 124 -15.40 13.35 -19.67
C GLU A 124 -15.27 14.81 -20.09
N ALA A 125 -14.50 15.62 -19.34
CA ALA A 125 -14.23 17.00 -19.69
C ALA A 125 -13.49 17.13 -21.04
N TYR A 126 -12.50 16.26 -21.27
CA TYR A 126 -11.77 16.22 -22.54
C TYR A 126 -12.68 15.83 -23.72
N GLU A 127 -13.51 14.79 -23.55
CA GLU A 127 -14.46 14.37 -24.57
C GLU A 127 -15.52 15.46 -24.87
N ALA A 128 -15.97 16.20 -23.83
CA ALA A 128 -16.86 17.34 -24.02
C ALA A 128 -16.19 18.49 -24.81
N ALA A 129 -14.94 18.80 -24.50
CA ALA A 129 -14.18 19.81 -25.21
C ALA A 129 -13.99 19.47 -26.69
N LEU A 130 -13.75 18.19 -27.02
CA LEU A 130 -13.66 17.72 -28.40
C LEU A 130 -14.97 17.89 -29.19
N ARG A 131 -16.13 17.78 -28.53
CA ARG A 131 -17.45 17.94 -29.17
C ARG A 131 -17.75 19.41 -29.46
N ILE A 132 -17.24 20.34 -28.68
CA ILE A 132 -17.43 21.78 -28.88
C ILE A 132 -16.59 22.31 -30.05
N GLY A 133 -15.45 21.64 -30.35
CA GLY A 133 -14.52 22.03 -31.41
C GLY A 133 -14.84 21.44 -32.80
N ARG A 134 -16.04 20.86 -32.97
CA ARG A 134 -16.52 20.34 -34.27
C ARG A 134 -17.56 21.24 -34.91
#